data_587ec2cb0727e852aa0dfeb496bccf66
#
_entry.id   587ec2cb0727e852aa0dfeb496bccf66
#
_cell.length_a   1.000
_cell.length_b   1.000
_cell.length_c   1.000
_cell.angle_alpha   90.00
_cell.angle_beta   90.00
_cell.angle_gamma   90.00
#
_symmetry.space_group_name_H-M   'P 1'
#
loop_
_entity.id
_entity.type
_entity.pdbx_description
1 polymer ?
#
loop_
_entity_poly.entity_id
_entity_poly.type
_entity_poly.pdbx_seq_one_letter_code
_entity_poly.pdbx_strand_id
1 'polypeptide(L)'
;MVAIAALSINYRRCHAAMTWEVMEARRPLHYNGAMNTKTSSVAGAVPVGAMLREWRIVRRLSQLDLALQADISSRHLSYVETGKAQPSREMIARLCESLEVPLRHRNELLMAGGFAPRYAETGLGAPRLAQMRYAVEAMLAQQEPYPAFLLNRHWDIVMANQAAQRLNRFMLGGRDSRHANMLRMIFDPDDLRPAFANWEELAGNLLRHLHNEVAASPTDGKAKALLDEMLAYPGVPLHWRHRELESAPAPVLTTTFARHGVRLGFFSTITTFGTPRDVTLDELHVESCFPLDEETAAFCRQLR
;
A
#
# COMPACT_ATOMS: atom_id res chain seq x y z
N MET A 1 -10.00 -0.39 -37.94
CA MET A 1 -10.69 -1.66 -38.16
C MET A 1 -9.61 -2.73 -38.28
N VAL A 2 -9.24 -3.39 -37.19
CA VAL A 2 -8.31 -4.53 -37.20
C VAL A 2 -8.99 -5.63 -36.38
N ALA A 3 -9.18 -6.78 -37.00
CA ALA A 3 -9.93 -7.92 -36.53
C ALA A 3 -9.18 -8.62 -35.38
N ILE A 4 -9.88 -8.85 -34.27
CA ILE A 4 -9.44 -9.76 -33.22
C ILE A 4 -9.91 -11.15 -33.60
N ALA A 5 -8.97 -11.99 -34.03
CA ALA A 5 -9.22 -13.41 -34.28
C ALA A 5 -9.36 -14.13 -32.91
N ALA A 6 -10.49 -14.82 -32.76
CA ALA A 6 -10.78 -15.65 -31.59
C ALA A 6 -9.88 -16.91 -31.64
N LEU A 7 -9.01 -17.03 -30.65
CA LEU A 7 -8.36 -18.30 -30.30
C LEU A 7 -9.13 -18.90 -29.11
N SER A 8 -10.03 -19.82 -29.42
CA SER A 8 -10.64 -20.72 -28.44
C SER A 8 -9.62 -21.79 -28.06
N ILE A 9 -8.92 -21.61 -26.94
CA ILE A 9 -8.10 -22.64 -26.34
C ILE A 9 -8.93 -23.35 -25.27
N ASN A 10 -9.06 -24.68 -25.43
CA ASN A 10 -9.72 -25.61 -24.54
C ASN A 10 -9.18 -25.52 -23.10
N TYR A 11 -9.92 -24.90 -22.21
CA TYR A 11 -9.60 -24.73 -20.78
C TYR A 11 -10.30 -25.84 -19.97
N ARG A 12 -9.92 -27.09 -20.19
CA ARG A 12 -10.31 -28.21 -19.30
C ARG A 12 -9.08 -29.07 -19.07
N ARG A 13 -8.33 -28.76 -17.99
CA ARG A 13 -7.53 -29.66 -17.13
C ARG A 13 -6.42 -28.90 -16.44
N CYS A 14 -6.73 -28.33 -15.30
CA CYS A 14 -5.82 -28.14 -14.16
C CYS A 14 -6.63 -27.68 -12.95
N HIS A 15 -7.56 -28.55 -12.48
CA HIS A 15 -8.03 -28.48 -11.11
C HIS A 15 -7.21 -29.51 -10.31
N ALA A 16 -5.98 -29.15 -9.95
CA ALA A 16 -5.30 -29.73 -8.82
C ALA A 16 -5.60 -28.83 -7.63
N ALA A 17 -6.16 -29.42 -6.58
CA ALA A 17 -6.64 -28.76 -5.38
C ALA A 17 -5.58 -27.82 -4.80
N MET A 18 -5.75 -26.51 -4.94
CA MET A 18 -5.10 -25.53 -4.10
C MET A 18 -5.90 -25.42 -2.82
N THR A 19 -5.41 -26.03 -1.76
CA THR A 19 -5.90 -25.80 -0.39
C THR A 19 -5.39 -24.44 0.03
N TRP A 20 -6.31 -23.46 0.10
CA TRP A 20 -6.07 -22.13 0.60
C TRP A 20 -6.12 -22.16 2.13
N GLU A 21 -4.98 -22.19 2.80
CA GLU A 21 -4.93 -21.71 4.18
C GLU A 21 -4.84 -20.17 4.14
N VAL A 22 -6.03 -19.56 4.17
CA VAL A 22 -6.17 -18.17 4.55
C VAL A 22 -5.67 -18.06 5.99
N MET A 23 -4.62 -17.29 6.23
CA MET A 23 -4.30 -16.86 7.59
C MET A 23 -5.46 -15.97 8.06
N GLU A 24 -6.50 -16.60 8.62
CA GLU A 24 -7.54 -15.88 9.34
C GLU A 24 -6.91 -15.21 10.57
N ALA A 25 -6.65 -13.93 10.47
CA ALA A 25 -6.45 -13.09 11.64
C ALA A 25 -7.71 -13.18 12.50
N ARG A 26 -7.54 -13.70 13.70
CA ARG A 26 -8.58 -14.01 14.67
C ARG A 26 -9.50 -12.82 14.92
N ARG A 27 -10.79 -13.05 14.68
CA ARG A 27 -12.05 -12.40 15.10
C ARG A 27 -12.31 -10.98 14.59
N PRO A 28 -13.38 -10.83 13.79
CA PRO A 28 -14.04 -9.54 13.66
C PRO A 28 -14.78 -9.23 14.97
N LEU A 29 -14.51 -8.07 15.54
CA LEU A 29 -15.37 -7.47 16.54
C LEU A 29 -16.72 -7.19 15.89
N HIS A 30 -17.75 -7.89 16.31
CA HIS A 30 -19.13 -7.61 15.94
C HIS A 30 -19.49 -6.20 16.43
N TYR A 31 -19.61 -5.26 15.52
CA TYR A 31 -20.22 -3.98 15.77
C TYR A 31 -21.72 -4.10 15.52
N ASN A 32 -22.47 -4.44 16.56
CA ASN A 32 -23.91 -4.25 16.62
C ASN A 32 -24.18 -2.85 17.18
N GLY A 33 -24.37 -1.87 16.32
CA GLY A 33 -24.77 -0.52 16.67
C GLY A 33 -26.09 -0.18 16.03
N ALA A 34 -27.17 -0.32 16.79
CA ALA A 34 -28.47 0.23 16.43
C ALA A 34 -28.33 1.74 16.19
N MET A 35 -28.84 2.21 15.06
CA MET A 35 -29.00 3.64 14.75
C MET A 35 -29.90 4.29 15.81
N ASN A 36 -29.29 5.06 16.68
CA ASN A 36 -30.01 6.01 17.51
C ASN A 36 -29.66 7.42 17.04
N THR A 37 -30.55 8.02 16.27
CA THR A 37 -30.46 9.40 15.80
C THR A 37 -30.62 10.36 16.97
N LYS A 38 -29.50 10.72 17.60
CA LYS A 38 -29.39 11.95 18.39
C LYS A 38 -28.19 12.72 17.87
N THR A 39 -28.48 13.86 17.25
CA THR A 39 -27.54 14.94 16.98
C THR A 39 -26.82 15.33 18.26
N SER A 40 -25.68 14.68 18.55
CA SER A 40 -24.70 15.20 19.50
C SER A 40 -23.58 15.81 18.70
N SER A 41 -23.33 17.08 18.88
CA SER A 41 -22.16 17.80 18.40
C SER A 41 -20.91 17.05 18.84
N VAL A 42 -20.22 16.42 17.89
CA VAL A 42 -18.93 15.78 18.10
C VAL A 42 -17.91 16.90 18.29
N ALA A 43 -17.60 17.21 19.55
CA ALA A 43 -16.48 18.06 19.91
C ALA A 43 -15.20 17.35 19.46
N GLY A 44 -14.51 17.87 18.40
CA GLY A 44 -13.20 17.39 17.97
C GLY A 44 -13.01 17.08 16.49
N ALA A 45 -14.04 17.13 15.64
CA ALA A 45 -13.87 16.90 14.19
C ALA A 45 -13.13 18.08 13.55
N VAL A 46 -12.02 17.80 12.85
CA VAL A 46 -11.28 18.80 12.09
C VAL A 46 -12.18 19.34 10.97
N PRO A 47 -12.37 20.68 10.84
CA PRO A 47 -13.20 21.24 9.78
C PRO A 47 -12.69 20.90 8.39
N VAL A 48 -13.59 20.61 7.45
CA VAL A 48 -13.22 20.26 6.05
C VAL A 48 -12.27 21.27 5.40
N GLY A 49 -12.44 22.57 5.69
CA GLY A 49 -11.56 23.62 5.17
C GLY A 49 -10.13 23.52 5.68
N ALA A 50 -9.92 23.15 6.95
CA ALA A 50 -8.61 22.91 7.51
C ALA A 50 -7.94 21.69 6.86
N MET A 51 -8.67 20.58 6.66
CA MET A 51 -8.17 19.40 5.95
C MET A 51 -7.78 19.74 4.49
N LEU A 52 -8.61 20.47 3.75
CA LEU A 52 -8.29 20.91 2.38
C LEU A 52 -7.04 21.79 2.33
N ARG A 53 -6.88 22.70 3.30
CA ARG A 53 -5.67 23.52 3.43
C ARG A 53 -4.43 22.67 3.68
N GLU A 54 -4.52 21.66 4.52
CA GLU A 54 -3.43 20.73 4.81
C GLU A 54 -2.99 19.98 3.55
N TRP A 55 -3.93 19.41 2.79
CA TRP A 55 -3.65 18.78 1.50
C TRP A 55 -2.99 19.75 0.52
N ARG A 56 -3.46 20.99 0.41
CA ARG A 56 -2.86 22.00 -0.46
C ARG A 56 -1.40 22.30 -0.07
N ILE A 57 -1.13 22.45 1.23
CA ILE A 57 0.22 22.72 1.75
C ILE A 57 1.15 21.55 1.41
N VAL A 58 0.69 20.31 1.62
CA VAL A 58 1.44 19.09 1.26
C VAL A 58 1.77 19.06 -0.24
N ARG A 59 0.84 19.48 -1.10
CA ARG A 59 1.07 19.61 -2.55
C ARG A 59 1.87 20.87 -2.95
N ARG A 60 2.28 21.69 -1.98
CA ARG A 60 3.05 22.94 -2.19
C ARG A 60 2.35 23.92 -3.14
N LEU A 61 1.01 23.93 -3.15
CA LEU A 61 0.22 24.84 -3.98
C LEU A 61 -0.13 26.09 -3.20
N SER A 62 -0.09 27.26 -3.86
CA SER A 62 -0.71 28.47 -3.34
C SER A 62 -2.24 28.37 -3.41
N GLN A 63 -2.97 29.25 -2.69
CA GLN A 63 -4.43 29.31 -2.85
C GLN A 63 -4.83 29.70 -4.27
N LEU A 64 -4.03 30.52 -4.94
CA LEU A 64 -4.28 30.94 -6.33
C LEU A 64 -4.11 29.76 -7.29
N ASP A 65 -3.02 28.98 -7.16
CA ASP A 65 -2.76 27.85 -8.04
C ASP A 65 -3.85 26.78 -7.92
N LEU A 66 -4.23 26.41 -6.68
CA LEU A 66 -5.31 25.44 -6.46
C LEU A 66 -6.66 25.97 -6.96
N ALA A 67 -6.95 27.24 -6.77
CA ALA A 67 -8.18 27.84 -7.24
C ALA A 67 -8.29 27.80 -8.77
N LEU A 68 -7.19 28.10 -9.48
CA LEU A 68 -7.11 28.00 -10.94
C LEU A 68 -7.30 26.54 -11.42
N GLN A 69 -6.62 25.59 -10.81
CA GLN A 69 -6.73 24.16 -11.18
C GLN A 69 -8.15 23.60 -10.93
N ALA A 70 -8.79 24.03 -9.85
CA ALA A 70 -10.12 23.54 -9.46
C ALA A 70 -11.28 24.36 -10.09
N ASP A 71 -10.98 25.36 -10.93
CA ASP A 71 -11.94 26.28 -11.54
C ASP A 71 -12.88 26.93 -10.51
N ILE A 72 -12.28 27.55 -9.49
CA ILE A 72 -12.97 28.32 -8.44
C ILE A 72 -12.26 29.64 -8.18
N SER A 73 -12.92 30.60 -7.52
CA SER A 73 -12.25 31.83 -7.14
C SER A 73 -11.33 31.63 -5.93
N SER A 74 -10.14 32.22 -5.94
CA SER A 74 -9.20 32.17 -4.80
C SER A 74 -9.80 32.76 -3.52
N ARG A 75 -10.67 33.77 -3.63
CA ARG A 75 -11.44 34.36 -2.52
C ARG A 75 -12.38 33.31 -1.89
N HIS A 76 -13.08 32.51 -2.72
CA HIS A 76 -13.98 31.48 -2.23
C HIS A 76 -13.20 30.35 -1.55
N LEU A 77 -12.09 29.90 -2.15
CA LEU A 77 -11.19 28.91 -1.53
C LEU A 77 -10.70 29.39 -0.15
N SER A 78 -10.28 30.68 -0.05
CA SER A 78 -9.86 31.27 1.22
C SER A 78 -10.96 31.24 2.29
N TYR A 79 -12.22 31.48 1.90
CA TYR A 79 -13.36 31.40 2.82
C TYR A 79 -13.65 29.96 3.26
N VAL A 80 -13.52 29.00 2.35
CA VAL A 80 -13.63 27.56 2.69
C VAL A 80 -12.54 27.15 3.67
N GLU A 81 -11.27 27.43 3.36
CA GLU A 81 -10.13 27.04 4.22
C GLU A 81 -10.18 27.69 5.62
N THR A 82 -10.77 28.88 5.73
CA THR A 82 -10.93 29.59 7.01
C THR A 82 -12.26 29.30 7.74
N GLY A 83 -13.09 28.41 7.16
CA GLY A 83 -14.39 28.04 7.74
C GLY A 83 -15.49 29.09 7.61
N LYS A 84 -15.24 30.18 6.83
CA LYS A 84 -16.24 31.25 6.59
C LYS A 84 -17.30 30.85 5.54
N ALA A 85 -17.04 29.81 4.75
CA ALA A 85 -17.96 29.24 3.79
C ALA A 85 -17.90 27.71 3.85
N GLN A 86 -19.05 27.06 3.68
CA GLN A 86 -19.14 25.62 3.52
C GLN A 86 -18.98 25.25 2.05
N PRO A 87 -18.09 24.32 1.68
CA PRO A 87 -17.96 23.84 0.31
C PRO A 87 -19.13 22.93 -0.06
N SER A 88 -19.59 22.99 -1.31
CA SER A 88 -20.52 22.01 -1.86
C SER A 88 -19.82 20.65 -2.09
N ARG A 89 -20.61 19.59 -2.26
CA ARG A 89 -20.09 18.25 -2.59
C ARG A 89 -19.25 18.27 -3.89
N GLU A 90 -19.70 18.99 -4.90
CA GLU A 90 -19.04 19.14 -6.20
C GLU A 90 -17.73 19.91 -6.05
N MET A 91 -17.70 20.92 -5.17
CA MET A 91 -16.49 21.68 -4.88
C MET A 91 -15.45 20.78 -4.18
N ILE A 92 -15.84 20.00 -3.17
CA ILE A 92 -14.95 19.03 -2.52
C ILE A 92 -14.40 18.06 -3.56
N ALA A 93 -15.24 17.54 -4.47
CA ALA A 93 -14.79 16.61 -5.51
C ALA A 93 -13.75 17.24 -6.42
N ARG A 94 -13.97 18.46 -6.93
CA ARG A 94 -13.01 19.20 -7.80
C ARG A 94 -11.70 19.48 -7.07
N LEU A 95 -11.75 19.94 -5.82
CA LEU A 95 -10.56 20.15 -5.01
C LEU A 95 -9.79 18.87 -4.77
N CYS A 96 -10.48 17.75 -4.49
CA CYS A 96 -9.86 16.44 -4.34
C CYS A 96 -9.18 15.95 -5.64
N GLU A 97 -9.74 16.24 -6.81
CA GLU A 97 -9.12 15.91 -8.09
C GLU A 97 -7.85 16.73 -8.32
N SER A 98 -7.92 18.06 -8.16
CA SER A 98 -6.76 18.94 -8.32
C SER A 98 -5.64 18.66 -7.31
N LEU A 99 -5.97 18.17 -6.12
CA LEU A 99 -5.03 17.82 -5.06
C LEU A 99 -4.57 16.37 -5.14
N GLU A 100 -5.08 15.57 -6.09
CA GLU A 100 -4.81 14.13 -6.21
C GLU A 100 -4.99 13.40 -4.88
N VAL A 101 -6.09 13.71 -4.16
CA VAL A 101 -6.40 13.10 -2.87
C VAL A 101 -6.80 11.63 -3.08
N PRO A 102 -6.20 10.66 -2.35
CA PRO A 102 -6.60 9.25 -2.40
C PRO A 102 -8.07 9.03 -2.01
N LEU A 103 -8.71 7.96 -2.53
CA LEU A 103 -10.16 7.74 -2.40
C LEU A 103 -10.65 7.71 -0.95
N ARG A 104 -9.89 7.12 -0.02
CA ARG A 104 -10.23 7.11 1.41
C ARG A 104 -10.35 8.53 1.96
N HIS A 105 -9.35 9.35 1.71
CA HIS A 105 -9.31 10.72 2.21
C HIS A 105 -10.33 11.62 1.52
N ARG A 106 -10.74 11.30 0.27
CA ARG A 106 -11.90 11.95 -0.37
C ARG A 106 -13.19 11.67 0.41
N ASN A 107 -13.38 10.44 0.89
CA ASN A 107 -14.50 10.10 1.76
C ASN A 107 -14.44 10.84 3.10
N GLU A 108 -13.27 10.95 3.71
CA GLU A 108 -13.08 11.71 4.96
C GLU A 108 -13.42 13.19 4.77
N LEU A 109 -12.96 13.81 3.67
CA LEU A 109 -13.30 15.20 3.32
C LEU A 109 -14.79 15.38 3.06
N LEU A 110 -15.45 14.42 2.38
CA LEU A 110 -16.89 14.44 2.18
C LEU A 110 -17.62 14.37 3.52
N MET A 111 -17.26 13.46 4.40
CA MET A 111 -17.86 13.32 5.74
C MET A 111 -17.64 14.57 6.60
N ALA A 112 -16.44 15.14 6.60
CA ALA A 112 -16.13 16.40 7.28
C ALA A 112 -16.94 17.59 6.73
N GLY A 113 -17.30 17.54 5.45
CA GLY A 113 -18.21 18.50 4.79
C GLY A 113 -19.70 18.26 5.03
N GLY A 114 -20.07 17.19 5.79
CA GLY A 114 -21.45 16.81 6.08
C GLY A 114 -22.10 15.95 4.99
N PHE A 115 -21.33 15.38 4.06
CA PHE A 115 -21.83 14.54 2.96
C PHE A 115 -21.55 13.06 3.22
N ALA A 116 -22.38 12.18 2.65
CA ALA A 116 -22.15 10.75 2.67
C ALA A 116 -20.88 10.40 1.85
N PRO A 117 -20.10 9.37 2.26
CA PRO A 117 -18.98 8.87 1.49
C PRO A 117 -19.43 8.43 0.09
N ARG A 118 -18.55 8.61 -0.91
CA ARG A 118 -18.85 8.29 -2.31
C ARG A 118 -18.23 6.96 -2.75
N TYR A 119 -17.05 6.66 -2.25
CA TYR A 119 -16.28 5.50 -2.67
C TYR A 119 -16.48 4.37 -1.68
N ALA A 120 -16.90 3.20 -2.19
CA ALA A 120 -17.04 2.02 -1.35
C ALA A 120 -15.68 1.54 -0.84
N GLU A 121 -15.66 0.96 0.35
CA GLU A 121 -14.56 0.17 0.88
C GLU A 121 -15.04 -1.27 0.95
N THR A 122 -14.75 -2.04 -0.10
CA THR A 122 -15.27 -3.39 -0.26
C THR A 122 -14.18 -4.38 0.12
N GLY A 123 -14.45 -5.31 1.05
CA GLY A 123 -13.51 -6.37 1.37
C GLY A 123 -13.15 -7.20 0.13
N LEU A 124 -11.87 -7.54 -0.06
CA LEU A 124 -11.38 -8.27 -1.24
C LEU A 124 -12.10 -9.62 -1.44
N GLY A 125 -12.58 -10.25 -0.35
CA GLY A 125 -13.36 -11.48 -0.39
C GLY A 125 -14.82 -11.33 -0.87
N ALA A 126 -15.32 -10.10 -1.01
CA ALA A 126 -16.71 -9.86 -1.40
C ALA A 126 -16.96 -10.25 -2.87
N PRO A 127 -18.16 -10.74 -3.22
CA PRO A 127 -18.51 -11.13 -4.59
C PRO A 127 -18.30 -10.02 -5.62
N ARG A 128 -18.52 -8.76 -5.24
CA ARG A 128 -18.31 -7.60 -6.10
C ARG A 128 -16.86 -7.46 -6.59
N LEU A 129 -15.88 -7.90 -5.82
CA LEU A 129 -14.45 -7.85 -6.17
C LEU A 129 -13.90 -9.19 -6.66
N ALA A 130 -14.75 -10.21 -6.89
CA ALA A 130 -14.31 -11.55 -7.28
C ALA A 130 -13.42 -11.57 -8.54
N GLN A 131 -13.74 -10.76 -9.56
CA GLN A 131 -12.95 -10.66 -10.78
C GLN A 131 -11.59 -10.00 -10.53
N MET A 132 -11.54 -8.97 -9.69
CA MET A 132 -10.30 -8.29 -9.31
C MET A 132 -9.41 -9.21 -8.47
N ARG A 133 -10.01 -9.94 -7.53
CA ARG A 133 -9.30 -10.96 -6.75
C ARG A 133 -8.72 -12.04 -7.66
N TYR A 134 -9.49 -12.56 -8.60
CA TYR A 134 -9.01 -13.54 -9.58
C TYR A 134 -7.82 -13.01 -10.39
N ALA A 135 -7.87 -11.73 -10.82
CA ALA A 135 -6.76 -11.11 -11.55
C ALA A 135 -5.49 -11.03 -10.69
N VAL A 136 -5.61 -10.65 -9.41
CA VAL A 136 -4.48 -10.64 -8.46
C VAL A 136 -3.94 -12.05 -8.25
N GLU A 137 -4.80 -13.04 -8.01
CA GLU A 137 -4.41 -14.44 -7.87
C GLU A 137 -3.63 -14.94 -9.10
N ALA A 138 -4.09 -14.58 -10.30
CA ALA A 138 -3.40 -14.92 -11.56
C ALA A 138 -2.04 -14.22 -11.67
N MET A 139 -1.92 -12.93 -11.29
CA MET A 139 -0.63 -12.21 -11.27
C MET A 139 0.36 -12.88 -10.33
N LEU A 140 -0.07 -13.22 -9.11
CA LEU A 140 0.77 -13.90 -8.12
C LEU A 140 1.22 -15.27 -8.62
N ALA A 141 0.32 -16.05 -9.24
CA ALA A 141 0.64 -17.37 -9.79
C ALA A 141 1.59 -17.30 -10.99
N GLN A 142 1.45 -16.29 -11.86
CA GLN A 142 2.34 -16.09 -13.02
C GLN A 142 3.76 -15.72 -12.62
N GLN A 143 3.97 -15.18 -11.42
CA GLN A 143 5.30 -14.83 -10.92
C GLN A 143 6.10 -16.05 -10.44
N GLU A 144 5.47 -17.21 -10.21
CA GLU A 144 6.21 -18.42 -9.86
C GLU A 144 7.33 -18.71 -10.88
N PRO A 145 8.53 -19.12 -10.47
CA PRO A 145 8.94 -19.52 -9.11
C PRO A 145 9.53 -18.38 -8.25
N TYR A 146 9.27 -17.14 -8.58
CA TYR A 146 9.80 -15.99 -7.85
C TYR A 146 8.77 -15.41 -6.88
N PRO A 147 9.22 -14.81 -5.75
CA PRO A 147 8.31 -14.26 -4.75
C PRO A 147 7.43 -13.14 -5.30
N ALA A 148 6.15 -13.15 -4.90
CA ALA A 148 5.23 -12.05 -5.12
C ALA A 148 4.25 -11.93 -3.95
N PHE A 149 3.87 -10.68 -3.67
CA PHE A 149 3.01 -10.31 -2.54
C PHE A 149 1.94 -9.34 -2.99
N LEU A 150 0.73 -9.48 -2.46
CA LEU A 150 -0.28 -8.43 -2.46
C LEU A 150 -0.21 -7.70 -1.13
N LEU A 151 0.07 -6.41 -1.15
CA LEU A 151 0.19 -5.57 0.03
C LEU A 151 -0.91 -4.52 0.05
N ASN A 152 -1.33 -4.14 1.25
CA ASN A 152 -2.15 -2.95 1.44
C ASN A 152 -1.26 -1.70 1.68
N ARG A 153 -1.87 -0.52 1.78
CA ARG A 153 -1.17 0.75 2.01
C ARG A 153 -0.36 0.83 3.31
N HIS A 154 -0.61 -0.08 4.27
CA HIS A 154 0.13 -0.14 5.53
C HIS A 154 1.13 -1.30 5.56
N TRP A 155 1.48 -1.87 4.39
CA TRP A 155 2.44 -2.95 4.22
C TRP A 155 2.00 -4.29 4.84
N ASP A 156 0.71 -4.46 5.15
CA ASP A 156 0.20 -5.76 5.56
C ASP A 156 0.12 -6.68 4.33
N ILE A 157 0.60 -7.91 4.49
CA ILE A 157 0.56 -8.94 3.45
C ILE A 157 -0.85 -9.50 3.40
N VAL A 158 -1.60 -9.14 2.36
CA VAL A 158 -2.96 -9.62 2.12
C VAL A 158 -2.94 -10.99 1.45
N MET A 159 -2.01 -11.21 0.51
CA MET A 159 -1.78 -12.48 -0.17
C MET A 159 -0.29 -12.61 -0.52
N ALA A 160 0.18 -13.85 -0.67
CA ALA A 160 1.51 -14.16 -1.16
C ALA A 160 1.46 -15.44 -2.00
N ASN A 161 2.30 -15.52 -3.04
CA ASN A 161 2.44 -16.76 -3.80
C ASN A 161 3.25 -17.81 -3.01
N GLN A 162 3.30 -19.04 -3.51
CA GLN A 162 4.00 -20.13 -2.83
C GLN A 162 5.51 -19.90 -2.79
N ALA A 163 6.10 -19.29 -3.83
CA ALA A 163 7.53 -18.98 -3.85
C ALA A 163 7.91 -18.03 -2.70
N ALA A 164 7.10 -17.01 -2.42
CA ALA A 164 7.31 -16.10 -1.30
C ALA A 164 7.26 -16.84 0.05
N GLN A 165 6.28 -17.72 0.23
CA GLN A 165 6.13 -18.51 1.46
C GLN A 165 7.31 -19.46 1.67
N ARG A 166 7.73 -20.19 0.61
CA ARG A 166 8.88 -21.09 0.64
C ARG A 166 10.18 -20.37 0.94
N LEU A 167 10.44 -19.23 0.27
CA LEU A 167 11.64 -18.45 0.50
C LEU A 167 11.70 -17.91 1.94
N ASN A 168 10.61 -17.33 2.43
CA ASN A 168 10.54 -16.83 3.80
C ASN A 168 10.79 -17.95 4.82
N ARG A 169 10.13 -19.10 4.66
CA ARG A 169 10.32 -20.26 5.54
C ARG A 169 11.75 -20.78 5.48
N PHE A 170 12.37 -20.84 4.30
CA PHE A 170 13.78 -21.22 4.16
C PHE A 170 14.69 -20.23 4.91
N MET A 171 14.51 -18.91 4.70
CA MET A 171 15.29 -17.89 5.37
C MET A 171 15.08 -17.86 6.88
N LEU A 172 13.93 -18.32 7.38
CA LEU A 172 13.63 -18.43 8.79
C LEU A 172 14.01 -19.80 9.41
N GLY A 173 14.69 -20.66 8.66
CA GLY A 173 15.14 -21.98 9.17
C GLY A 173 13.98 -22.96 9.39
N GLY A 174 12.96 -22.92 8.53
CA GLY A 174 11.80 -23.81 8.54
C GLY A 174 10.61 -23.34 9.37
N ARG A 175 10.71 -22.19 10.05
CA ARG A 175 9.58 -21.57 10.78
C ARG A 175 8.85 -20.53 9.93
N ASP A 176 7.62 -20.23 10.31
CA ASP A 176 6.88 -19.11 9.73
C ASP A 176 7.26 -17.81 10.43
N SER A 177 7.06 -16.67 9.74
CA SER A 177 7.20 -15.35 10.34
C SER A 177 6.14 -15.13 11.42
N ARG A 178 6.49 -14.39 12.45
CA ARG A 178 5.55 -13.96 13.50
C ARG A 178 4.70 -12.76 13.07
N HIS A 179 5.03 -12.14 11.95
CA HIS A 179 4.38 -10.93 11.45
C HIS A 179 3.64 -11.20 10.13
N ALA A 180 2.48 -10.53 9.97
CA ALA A 180 1.74 -10.45 8.72
C ALA A 180 2.00 -9.11 7.99
N ASN A 181 2.94 -8.31 8.47
CA ASN A 181 3.31 -7.02 7.92
C ASN A 181 4.75 -7.08 7.41
N MET A 182 4.97 -6.68 6.16
CA MET A 182 6.26 -6.82 5.49
C MET A 182 7.36 -6.01 6.17
N LEU A 183 7.08 -4.77 6.60
CA LEU A 183 8.08 -3.95 7.28
C LEU A 183 8.48 -4.55 8.63
N ARG A 184 7.52 -5.06 9.41
CA ARG A 184 7.81 -5.74 10.66
C ARG A 184 8.69 -6.98 10.45
N MET A 185 8.42 -7.77 9.41
CA MET A 185 9.26 -8.93 9.05
C MET A 185 10.71 -8.50 8.76
N ILE A 186 10.89 -7.40 8.04
CA ILE A 186 12.21 -6.89 7.63
C ILE A 186 12.96 -6.24 8.80
N PHE A 187 12.28 -5.55 9.70
CA PHE A 187 12.90 -4.76 10.76
C PHE A 187 13.13 -5.53 12.06
N ASP A 188 12.35 -6.58 12.32
CA ASP A 188 12.48 -7.37 13.56
C ASP A 188 13.76 -8.21 13.55
N PRO A 189 14.70 -7.99 14.52
CA PRO A 189 15.93 -8.76 14.64
C PRO A 189 15.70 -10.25 14.89
N ASP A 190 14.53 -10.63 15.39
CA ASP A 190 14.15 -12.02 15.66
C ASP A 190 13.34 -12.65 14.51
N ASP A 191 13.17 -11.94 13.39
CA ASP A 191 12.45 -12.44 12.21
C ASP A 191 13.36 -12.47 10.97
N LEU A 192 12.97 -11.91 9.83
CA LEU A 192 13.75 -11.96 8.58
C LEU A 192 14.98 -11.07 8.55
N ARG A 193 15.05 -10.04 9.41
CA ARG A 193 16.18 -9.10 9.42
C ARG A 193 17.57 -9.75 9.34
N PRO A 194 17.89 -10.80 10.12
CA PRO A 194 19.23 -11.43 10.08
C PRO A 194 19.56 -12.14 8.76
N ALA A 195 18.56 -12.33 7.88
CA ALA A 195 18.76 -12.92 6.57
C ALA A 195 19.17 -11.90 5.50
N PHE A 196 19.05 -10.60 5.75
CA PHE A 196 19.40 -9.57 4.77
C PHE A 196 20.87 -9.18 4.89
N ALA A 197 21.64 -9.35 3.80
CA ALA A 197 23.04 -8.95 3.74
C ALA A 197 23.23 -7.42 3.60
N ASN A 198 22.27 -6.74 2.99
CA ASN A 198 22.27 -5.29 2.79
C ASN A 198 21.17 -4.59 3.60
N TRP A 199 20.94 -5.07 4.84
CA TRP A 199 19.81 -4.60 5.64
C TRP A 199 19.80 -3.10 5.88
N GLU A 200 20.96 -2.47 6.15
CA GLU A 200 21.03 -1.02 6.43
C GLU A 200 20.57 -0.18 5.23
N GLU A 201 21.02 -0.54 4.03
CA GLU A 201 20.60 0.10 2.79
C GLU A 201 19.10 -0.09 2.54
N LEU A 202 18.63 -1.35 2.68
CA LEU A 202 17.21 -1.70 2.52
C LEU A 202 16.35 -0.93 3.52
N ALA A 203 16.70 -0.95 4.81
CA ALA A 203 15.97 -0.26 5.86
C ALA A 203 15.92 1.26 5.62
N GLY A 204 17.06 1.87 5.25
CA GLY A 204 17.11 3.29 4.92
C GLY A 204 16.18 3.66 3.74
N ASN A 205 16.13 2.83 2.69
CA ASN A 205 15.25 3.05 1.55
C ASN A 205 13.77 2.89 1.92
N LEU A 206 13.40 1.83 2.66
CA LEU A 206 12.03 1.59 3.11
C LEU A 206 11.54 2.68 4.06
N LEU A 207 12.38 3.16 4.97
CA LEU A 207 12.03 4.29 5.87
C LEU A 207 11.80 5.58 5.08
N ARG A 208 12.61 5.87 4.07
CA ARG A 208 12.37 7.04 3.19
C ARG A 208 11.06 6.90 2.43
N HIS A 209 10.76 5.72 1.92
CA HIS A 209 9.50 5.45 1.22
C HIS A 209 8.31 5.67 2.16
N LEU A 210 8.30 5.00 3.32
CA LEU A 210 7.24 5.15 4.33
C LEU A 210 7.11 6.59 4.84
N HIS A 211 8.22 7.30 5.05
CA HIS A 211 8.18 8.71 5.42
C HIS A 211 7.52 9.58 4.34
N ASN A 212 7.79 9.32 3.06
CA ASN A 212 7.16 10.03 1.97
C ASN A 212 5.65 9.71 1.87
N GLU A 213 5.24 8.47 2.12
CA GLU A 213 3.82 8.08 2.20
C GLU A 213 3.11 8.81 3.34
N VAL A 214 3.72 8.86 4.53
CA VAL A 214 3.19 9.62 5.68
C VAL A 214 3.09 11.11 5.35
N ALA A 215 4.11 11.69 4.72
CA ALA A 215 4.10 13.10 4.30
C ALA A 215 3.04 13.38 3.23
N ALA A 216 2.76 12.42 2.34
CA ALA A 216 1.75 12.54 1.30
C ALA A 216 0.31 12.34 1.81
N SER A 217 0.12 11.74 2.99
CA SER A 217 -1.18 11.46 3.61
C SER A 217 -1.19 11.87 5.07
N PRO A 218 -1.25 13.18 5.38
CA PRO A 218 -1.02 13.72 6.73
C PRO A 218 -2.06 13.25 7.77
N THR A 219 -3.24 12.82 7.33
CA THR A 219 -4.32 12.31 8.19
C THR A 219 -4.19 10.81 8.49
N ASP A 220 -3.24 10.09 7.86
CA ASP A 220 -3.04 8.67 8.09
C ASP A 220 -2.26 8.37 9.39
N GLY A 221 -2.98 8.33 10.50
CA GLY A 221 -2.40 7.99 11.80
C GLY A 221 -1.79 6.59 11.89
N LYS A 222 -2.25 5.62 11.07
CA LYS A 222 -1.70 4.26 11.05
C LYS A 222 -0.34 4.22 10.35
N ALA A 223 -0.21 4.89 9.21
CA ALA A 223 1.08 5.00 8.52
C ALA A 223 2.12 5.71 9.38
N LYS A 224 1.71 6.79 10.08
CA LYS A 224 2.57 7.48 11.04
C LYS A 224 3.01 6.57 12.19
N ALA A 225 2.07 5.86 12.81
CA ALA A 225 2.39 4.92 13.90
C ALA A 225 3.34 3.81 13.43
N LEU A 226 3.17 3.30 12.19
CA LEU A 226 4.07 2.31 11.59
C LEU A 226 5.47 2.91 11.38
N LEU A 227 5.59 4.14 10.91
CA LEU A 227 6.90 4.82 10.79
C LEU A 227 7.58 4.97 12.15
N ASP A 228 6.85 5.44 13.17
CA ASP A 228 7.37 5.60 14.53
C ASP A 228 7.83 4.24 15.10
N GLU A 229 7.09 3.16 14.84
CA GLU A 229 7.44 1.79 15.22
C GLU A 229 8.73 1.33 14.51
N MET A 230 8.83 1.52 13.19
CA MET A 230 10.05 1.13 12.44
C MET A 230 11.28 1.88 12.93
N LEU A 231 11.15 3.15 13.26
CA LEU A 231 12.24 3.96 13.81
C LEU A 231 12.67 3.54 15.22
N ALA A 232 11.81 2.86 15.97
CA ALA A 232 12.11 2.37 17.32
C ALA A 232 12.87 1.04 17.33
N TYR A 233 12.97 0.31 16.19
CA TYR A 233 13.74 -0.93 16.15
C TYR A 233 15.23 -0.69 16.36
N PRO A 234 15.94 -1.60 17.06
CA PRO A 234 17.37 -1.44 17.37
C PRO A 234 18.21 -1.44 16.09
N GLY A 235 19.23 -0.57 16.02
CA GLY A 235 20.20 -0.50 14.93
C GLY A 235 19.66 0.05 13.62
N VAL A 236 18.52 0.72 13.64
CA VAL A 236 18.02 1.49 12.48
C VAL A 236 19.03 2.58 12.13
N PRO A 237 19.42 2.76 10.84
CA PRO A 237 20.40 3.73 10.42
C PRO A 237 19.99 5.15 10.83
N LEU A 238 20.82 5.85 11.61
CA LEU A 238 20.54 7.20 12.09
C LEU A 238 20.40 8.22 10.94
N HIS A 239 21.09 7.98 9.86
CA HIS A 239 21.11 8.85 8.67
C HIS A 239 20.17 8.38 7.55
N TRP A 240 19.15 7.58 7.86
CA TRP A 240 18.20 7.05 6.88
C TRP A 240 17.57 8.12 5.95
N ARG A 241 17.48 9.37 6.41
CA ARG A 241 16.92 10.50 5.63
C ARG A 241 17.83 10.95 4.48
N HIS A 242 19.12 10.69 4.58
CA HIS A 242 20.11 11.11 3.59
C HIS A 242 20.49 9.90 2.73
N ARG A 243 20.50 10.09 1.42
CA ARG A 243 21.19 9.13 0.54
C ARG A 243 22.69 9.34 0.70
N GLU A 244 23.45 8.26 0.82
CA GLU A 244 24.87 8.34 0.67
C GLU A 244 25.20 8.82 -0.76
N LEU A 245 25.81 9.99 -0.88
CA LEU A 245 26.13 10.62 -2.16
C LEU A 245 27.36 10.01 -2.84
N GLU A 246 28.11 9.14 -2.12
CA GLU A 246 29.40 8.64 -2.55
C GLU A 246 29.33 7.41 -3.46
N SER A 247 28.22 6.70 -3.52
CA SER A 247 28.05 5.56 -4.43
C SER A 247 27.19 5.93 -5.63
N ALA A 248 27.61 5.53 -6.83
CA ALA A 248 26.76 5.65 -8.02
C ALA A 248 25.44 4.92 -7.74
N PRO A 249 24.28 5.58 -7.89
CA PRO A 249 22.99 4.98 -7.55
C PRO A 249 22.75 3.76 -8.45
N ALA A 250 22.51 2.60 -7.84
CA ALA A 250 22.01 1.46 -8.59
C ALA A 250 20.67 1.84 -9.26
N PRO A 251 20.37 1.32 -10.47
CA PRO A 251 19.13 1.65 -11.20
C PRO A 251 17.87 1.31 -10.42
N VAL A 252 17.93 0.29 -9.55
CA VAL A 252 16.84 -0.14 -8.67
C VAL A 252 17.37 -0.54 -7.30
N LEU A 253 16.53 -0.42 -6.26
CA LEU A 253 16.84 -0.98 -4.95
C LEU A 253 16.88 -2.50 -5.05
N THR A 254 17.95 -3.09 -4.51
CA THR A 254 18.13 -4.54 -4.45
C THR A 254 17.91 -5.05 -3.04
N THR A 255 17.34 -6.25 -2.94
CA THR A 255 17.23 -7.01 -1.69
C THR A 255 18.16 -8.21 -1.78
N THR A 256 19.16 -8.28 -0.89
CA THR A 256 20.11 -9.38 -0.87
C THR A 256 19.95 -10.20 0.41
N PHE A 257 19.55 -11.45 0.24
CA PHE A 257 19.57 -12.44 1.33
C PHE A 257 20.93 -13.14 1.40
N ALA A 258 21.42 -13.39 2.61
CA ALA A 258 22.62 -14.19 2.86
C ALA A 258 22.43 -15.00 4.14
N ARG A 259 21.98 -16.23 4.00
CA ARG A 259 21.72 -17.14 5.13
C ARG A 259 21.80 -18.59 4.67
N HIS A 260 22.08 -19.49 5.60
CA HIS A 260 22.15 -20.96 5.34
C HIS A 260 23.09 -21.35 4.18
N GLY A 261 24.18 -20.60 3.99
CA GLY A 261 25.16 -20.88 2.94
C GLY A 261 24.77 -20.41 1.54
N VAL A 262 23.64 -19.74 1.38
CA VAL A 262 23.20 -19.16 0.09
C VAL A 262 23.23 -17.64 0.13
N ARG A 263 23.47 -17.03 -1.04
CA ARG A 263 23.33 -15.60 -1.28
C ARG A 263 22.39 -15.40 -2.46
N LEU A 264 21.28 -14.70 -2.23
CA LEU A 264 20.24 -14.50 -3.23
C LEU A 264 19.95 -13.01 -3.38
N GLY A 265 19.95 -12.52 -4.62
CA GLY A 265 19.71 -11.14 -4.94
C GLY A 265 18.40 -10.94 -5.72
N PHE A 266 17.60 -9.96 -5.32
CA PHE A 266 16.34 -9.61 -5.99
C PHE A 266 16.24 -8.09 -6.17
N PHE A 267 15.50 -7.69 -7.19
CA PHE A 267 14.84 -6.38 -7.25
C PHE A 267 13.35 -6.59 -7.36
N SER A 268 12.55 -5.60 -7.01
CA SER A 268 11.10 -5.69 -7.10
C SER A 268 10.50 -4.63 -8.01
N THR A 269 9.31 -4.95 -8.53
CA THR A 269 8.42 -4.02 -9.23
C THR A 269 7.10 -3.94 -8.49
N ILE A 270 6.44 -2.78 -8.58
CA ILE A 270 5.14 -2.54 -7.97
C ILE A 270 4.11 -2.36 -9.08
N THR A 271 3.01 -3.12 -9.01
CA THR A 271 1.86 -3.02 -9.90
C THR A 271 0.63 -2.59 -9.13
N THR A 272 -0.08 -1.58 -9.60
CA THR A 272 -1.31 -1.03 -9.00
C THR A 272 -2.47 -1.09 -9.99
N PHE A 273 -3.70 -0.97 -9.51
CA PHE A 273 -4.86 -0.79 -10.38
C PHE A 273 -4.85 0.61 -11.00
N GLY A 274 -4.97 0.71 -12.33
CA GLY A 274 -4.79 1.98 -13.05
C GLY A 274 -5.91 3.01 -12.83
N THR A 275 -7.15 2.57 -12.53
CA THR A 275 -8.31 3.46 -12.35
C THR A 275 -9.24 2.90 -11.26
N PRO A 276 -8.81 2.84 -10.01
CA PRO A 276 -9.64 2.30 -8.94
C PRO A 276 -10.85 3.20 -8.67
N ARG A 277 -12.00 2.57 -8.34
CA ARG A 277 -13.23 3.24 -7.91
C ARG A 277 -13.72 2.72 -6.56
N ASP A 278 -12.90 1.92 -5.92
CA ASP A 278 -13.13 1.32 -4.60
C ASP A 278 -11.88 1.57 -3.76
N VAL A 279 -12.06 1.96 -2.50
CA VAL A 279 -10.97 2.32 -1.60
C VAL A 279 -10.00 1.16 -1.42
N THR A 280 -10.50 -0.08 -1.29
CA THR A 280 -9.65 -1.24 -1.13
C THR A 280 -8.73 -1.44 -2.34
N LEU A 281 -9.25 -1.28 -3.58
CA LEU A 281 -8.44 -1.43 -4.79
C LEU A 281 -7.45 -0.27 -4.99
N ASP A 282 -7.77 0.94 -4.51
CA ASP A 282 -6.89 2.11 -4.53
C ASP A 282 -5.65 1.92 -3.65
N GLU A 283 -5.80 1.13 -2.58
CA GLU A 283 -4.78 0.91 -1.56
C GLU A 283 -3.99 -0.40 -1.73
N LEU A 284 -4.36 -1.25 -2.69
CA LEU A 284 -3.67 -2.51 -2.95
C LEU A 284 -2.61 -2.36 -4.04
N HIS A 285 -1.46 -3.01 -3.81
CA HIS A 285 -0.42 -3.16 -4.83
C HIS A 285 0.19 -4.55 -4.80
N VAL A 286 0.59 -5.03 -5.97
CA VAL A 286 1.32 -6.29 -6.11
C VAL A 286 2.80 -5.95 -6.22
N GLU A 287 3.61 -6.47 -5.29
CA GLU A 287 5.05 -6.45 -5.38
C GLU A 287 5.54 -7.78 -5.95
N SER A 288 6.24 -7.71 -7.09
CA SER A 288 6.81 -8.87 -7.79
C SER A 288 8.33 -8.80 -7.73
N CYS A 289 8.95 -9.84 -7.17
CA CYS A 289 10.41 -9.95 -7.08
C CYS A 289 11.00 -10.64 -8.30
N PHE A 290 12.14 -10.14 -8.76
CA PHE A 290 12.89 -10.70 -9.90
C PHE A 290 14.32 -10.99 -9.47
N PRO A 291 14.91 -12.15 -9.85
CA PRO A 291 16.28 -12.48 -9.52
C PRO A 291 17.26 -11.56 -10.24
N LEU A 292 18.33 -11.19 -9.55
CA LEU A 292 19.43 -10.38 -10.12
C LEU A 292 20.37 -11.19 -11.02
N ASP A 293 20.44 -12.51 -10.79
CA ASP A 293 21.37 -13.41 -11.45
C ASP A 293 20.77 -14.81 -11.63
N GLU A 294 21.44 -15.62 -12.44
CA GLU A 294 21.01 -17.00 -12.77
C GLU A 294 21.13 -17.94 -11.54
N GLU A 295 22.06 -17.67 -10.61
CA GLU A 295 22.21 -18.47 -9.39
C GLU A 295 20.96 -18.32 -8.51
N THR A 296 20.51 -17.08 -8.28
CA THR A 296 19.26 -16.78 -7.59
C THR A 296 18.05 -17.40 -8.31
N ALA A 297 18.00 -17.28 -9.65
CA ALA A 297 16.93 -17.85 -10.44
C ALA A 297 16.88 -19.39 -10.35
N ALA A 298 18.04 -20.06 -10.44
CA ALA A 298 18.14 -21.51 -10.32
C ALA A 298 17.74 -21.99 -8.93
N PHE A 299 18.16 -21.27 -7.88
CA PHE A 299 17.77 -21.58 -6.51
C PHE A 299 16.25 -21.52 -6.33
N CYS A 300 15.59 -20.46 -6.83
CA CYS A 300 14.12 -20.33 -6.73
C CYS A 300 13.39 -21.47 -7.44
N ARG A 301 13.89 -21.92 -8.61
CA ARG A 301 13.31 -23.07 -9.33
C ARG A 301 13.44 -24.39 -8.56
N GLN A 302 14.45 -24.53 -7.73
CA GLN A 302 14.72 -25.75 -6.94
C GLN A 302 14.04 -25.75 -5.58
N LEU A 303 13.72 -24.56 -5.05
CA LEU A 303 13.11 -24.40 -3.75
C LEU A 303 11.62 -24.83 -3.81
N ARG A 304 11.34 -26.06 -3.40
CA ARG A 304 10.01 -26.68 -3.41
C ARG A 304 9.37 -26.75 -2.03
#